data_a1faa2a4c590182cbb7fdd73900874ec
#
_entry.id   a1faa2a4c590182cbb7fdd73900874ec
#
_cell.length_a   1.000
_cell.length_b   1.000
_cell.length_c   1.000
_cell.angle_alpha   90.00
_cell.angle_beta   90.00
_cell.angle_gamma   90.00
#
_symmetry.space_group_name_H-M   'P 1'
#
loop_
_entity.id
_entity.type
_entity.pdbx_description
1 polymer ?
#
loop_
_entity_poly.entity_id
_entity_poly.type
_entity_poly.pdbx_seq_one_letter_code
_entity_poly.pdbx_strand_id
1 'polypeptide(L)'
;MCGNACTFSALGALTMARPSRGEVFDPNEVAIAHVFNRTVRRCFLMGDDALSGKNFDHRKVWIEEYLRQFAAYFGIDLICYAIMSNHFHLILRSRPDVVATWDNREVARRWLMICPV
;
A
#
# COMPACT_ATOMS: atom_id res chain seq x y z
N MET A 1 -13.64 3.97 5.56
CA MET A 1 -12.34 4.21 4.93
C MET A 1 -11.25 4.16 5.98
N CYS A 2 -10.37 3.22 5.87
CA CYS A 2 -9.24 3.11 6.79
C CYS A 2 -8.21 4.17 6.44
N GLY A 3 -7.86 5.01 7.43
CA GLY A 3 -6.81 6.01 7.27
C GLY A 3 -5.46 5.34 7.00
N ASN A 4 -4.81 5.73 5.92
CA ASN A 4 -3.48 5.24 5.55
C ASN A 4 -2.45 5.68 6.60
N ALA A 5 -1.97 4.75 7.38
CA ALA A 5 -0.84 4.98 8.27
C ALA A 5 0.45 4.54 7.59
N CYS A 6 1.09 5.43 6.83
CA CYS A 6 2.48 5.22 6.43
C CYS A 6 3.37 5.71 7.57
N THR A 7 4.12 4.83 8.18
CA THR A 7 5.17 5.23 9.10
C THR A 7 6.51 4.82 8.52
N PHE A 8 7.34 5.83 8.31
CA PHE A 8 8.74 5.64 8.01
C PHE A 8 9.50 5.57 9.33
N SER A 9 10.34 4.57 9.47
CA SER A 9 11.33 4.53 10.53
C SER A 9 12.54 5.33 10.08
N ALA A 10 12.51 6.64 10.32
CA ALA A 10 13.71 7.46 10.28
C ALA A 10 14.21 7.59 11.71
N LEU A 11 15.43 7.13 11.97
CA LEU A 11 16.13 7.38 13.23
C LEU A 11 16.34 8.89 13.41
N GLY A 12 15.74 9.42 14.45
CA GLY A 12 16.17 10.65 15.09
C GLY A 12 15.45 11.91 14.66
N ALA A 13 14.27 12.15 15.24
CA ALA A 13 13.86 13.47 15.70
C ALA A 13 12.62 13.34 16.59
N LEU A 14 12.72 13.84 17.80
CA LEU A 14 11.60 14.07 18.72
C LEU A 14 10.69 15.17 18.15
N THR A 15 9.88 14.85 17.18
CA THR A 15 8.75 15.71 16.80
C THR A 15 7.46 14.94 17.04
N MET A 16 6.61 15.49 17.89
CA MET A 16 5.30 14.93 18.23
C MET A 16 4.32 14.94 17.04
N ALA A 17 4.63 15.63 15.96
CA ALA A 17 3.86 15.69 14.75
C ALA A 17 4.43 14.75 13.68
N ARG A 18 3.53 14.06 12.98
CA ARG A 18 3.91 13.20 11.86
C ARG A 18 4.49 14.05 10.72
N PRO A 19 5.69 13.74 10.20
CA PRO A 19 6.26 14.49 9.08
C PRO A 19 5.39 14.39 7.83
N SER A 20 5.41 15.42 7.01
CA SER A 20 4.73 15.38 5.71
C SER A 20 5.40 14.36 4.79
N ARG A 21 4.67 13.87 3.79
CA ARG A 21 5.22 12.89 2.85
C ARG A 21 6.44 13.41 2.09
N GLY A 22 6.45 14.71 1.77
CA GLY A 22 7.57 15.35 1.10
C GLY A 22 8.83 15.49 1.96
N GLU A 23 8.70 15.44 3.29
CA GLU A 23 9.84 15.40 4.21
C GLU A 23 10.42 14.00 4.38
N VAL A 24 9.66 12.98 4.01
CA VAL A 24 10.03 11.58 4.23
C VAL A 24 10.75 10.98 3.03
N PHE A 25 10.35 11.32 1.82
CA PHE A 25 11.03 10.88 0.61
C PHE A 25 10.82 11.87 -0.54
N ASP A 26 11.82 11.94 -1.42
CA ASP A 26 11.71 12.73 -2.65
C ASP A 26 10.89 11.94 -3.69
N PRO A 27 9.79 12.52 -4.21
CA PRO A 27 8.97 11.87 -5.24
C PRO A 27 9.70 11.68 -6.58
N ASN A 28 10.83 12.35 -6.79
CA ASN A 28 11.62 12.26 -8.02
C ASN A 28 12.73 11.20 -7.95
N GLU A 29 12.95 10.61 -6.78
CA GLU A 29 13.97 9.59 -6.58
C GLU A 29 13.35 8.20 -6.38
N VAL A 30 14.11 7.18 -6.77
CA VAL A 30 13.77 5.79 -6.45
C VAL A 30 13.97 5.58 -4.95
N ALA A 31 12.90 5.30 -4.25
CA ALA A 31 12.90 5.10 -2.80
C ALA A 31 12.20 3.81 -2.41
N ILE A 32 12.70 3.16 -1.36
CA ILE A 32 12.06 1.99 -0.77
C ILE A 32 11.27 2.44 0.44
N ALA A 33 10.01 2.03 0.50
CA ALA A 33 9.10 2.40 1.56
C ALA A 33 8.49 1.17 2.22
N HIS A 34 8.43 1.18 3.54
CA HIS A 34 7.63 0.26 4.33
C HIS A 34 6.25 0.89 4.58
N VAL A 35 5.24 0.26 4.04
CA VAL A 35 3.84 0.70 4.18
C VAL A 35 3.07 -0.34 4.97
N PHE A 36 2.28 0.10 5.92
CA PHE A 36 1.40 -0.80 6.65
C PHE A 36 0.04 -0.16 6.93
N ASN A 37 -0.94 -1.01 7.13
CA ASN A 37 -2.28 -0.61 7.52
C ASN A 37 -2.88 -1.64 8.48
N ARG A 38 -3.73 -1.18 9.38
CA ARG A 38 -4.44 -2.00 10.35
C ARG A 38 -5.93 -1.74 10.27
N THR A 39 -6.72 -2.81 10.38
CA THR A 39 -8.17 -2.70 10.51
C THR A 39 -8.54 -2.02 11.82
N VAL A 40 -9.63 -1.26 11.80
CA VAL A 40 -10.13 -0.53 12.97
C VAL A 40 -11.06 -1.40 13.82
N ARG A 41 -11.26 -1.02 15.08
CA ARG A 41 -12.26 -1.58 15.99
C ARG A 41 -12.17 -3.10 16.17
N ARG A 42 -10.98 -3.65 16.24
CA ARG A 42 -10.73 -5.09 16.42
C ARG A 42 -11.35 -5.98 15.33
N CYS A 43 -11.67 -5.44 14.18
CA CYS A 43 -12.12 -6.25 13.05
C CYS A 43 -10.96 -7.10 12.50
N PHE A 44 -11.29 -8.28 12.02
CA PHE A 44 -10.33 -9.14 11.35
C PHE A 44 -10.37 -8.92 9.84
N LEU A 45 -9.19 -8.83 9.25
CA LEU A 45 -9.04 -8.79 7.79
C LEU A 45 -9.21 -10.19 7.20
N MET A 46 -8.68 -11.18 7.91
CA MET A 46 -8.68 -12.60 7.55
C MET A 46 -8.83 -13.47 8.79
N GLY A 47 -8.99 -14.78 8.57
CA GLY A 47 -9.14 -15.77 9.61
C GLY A 47 -10.56 -15.88 10.16
N ASP A 48 -10.68 -16.54 11.29
CA ASP A 48 -11.96 -16.73 11.96
C ASP A 48 -12.28 -15.51 12.83
N ASP A 49 -13.43 -14.91 12.56
CA ASP A 49 -13.96 -13.83 13.41
C ASP A 49 -14.79 -14.43 14.54
N ALA A 50 -14.27 -14.32 15.75
CA ALA A 50 -14.93 -14.83 16.96
C ALA A 50 -16.28 -14.16 17.25
N LEU A 51 -16.51 -12.94 16.76
CA LEU A 51 -17.75 -12.20 16.99
C LEU A 51 -18.85 -12.61 16.02
N SER A 52 -18.54 -12.77 14.73
CA SER A 52 -19.49 -13.11 13.69
C SER A 52 -19.53 -14.62 13.38
N GLY A 53 -18.53 -15.38 13.82
CA GLY A 53 -18.36 -16.79 13.48
C GLY A 53 -18.03 -17.06 12.03
N LYS A 54 -17.62 -16.03 11.27
CA LYS A 54 -17.29 -16.11 9.85
C LYS A 54 -15.79 -16.25 9.64
N ASN A 55 -15.41 -17.06 8.65
CA ASN A 55 -14.04 -17.15 8.17
C ASN A 55 -13.84 -16.20 6.99
N PHE A 56 -12.76 -15.42 7.04
CA PHE A 56 -12.39 -14.42 6.02
C PHE A 56 -11.10 -14.74 5.25
N ASP A 57 -10.62 -15.98 5.30
CA ASP A 57 -9.36 -16.38 4.64
C ASP A 57 -9.38 -16.18 3.12
N HIS A 58 -10.57 -16.21 2.49
CA HIS A 58 -10.71 -15.90 1.06
C HIS A 58 -10.25 -14.49 0.70
N ARG A 59 -10.25 -13.54 1.65
CA ARG A 59 -9.77 -12.17 1.43
C ARG A 59 -8.27 -12.11 1.19
N LYS A 60 -7.49 -13.07 1.68
CA LYS A 60 -6.06 -13.14 1.42
C LYS A 60 -5.77 -13.23 -0.07
N VAL A 61 -6.47 -14.10 -0.77
CA VAL A 61 -6.34 -14.27 -2.23
C VAL A 61 -6.71 -12.97 -2.94
N TRP A 62 -7.79 -12.31 -2.54
CA TRP A 62 -8.20 -11.03 -3.11
C TRP A 62 -7.16 -9.93 -2.91
N ILE A 63 -6.60 -9.83 -1.71
CA ILE A 63 -5.59 -8.83 -1.41
C ILE A 63 -4.33 -9.08 -2.25
N GLU A 64 -3.88 -10.31 -2.35
CA GLU A 64 -2.72 -10.68 -3.18
C GLU A 64 -2.96 -10.35 -4.66
N GLU A 65 -4.15 -10.63 -5.17
CA GLU A 65 -4.54 -10.29 -6.54
C GLU A 65 -4.52 -8.78 -6.78
N TYR A 66 -5.12 -7.99 -5.87
CA TYR A 66 -5.11 -6.53 -5.94
C TYR A 66 -3.70 -5.95 -5.84
N LEU A 67 -2.86 -6.49 -4.98
CA LEU A 67 -1.47 -6.04 -4.87
C LEU A 67 -0.70 -6.24 -6.18
N ARG A 68 -0.90 -7.37 -6.86
CA ARG A 68 -0.31 -7.63 -8.17
C ARG A 68 -0.82 -6.65 -9.23
N GLN A 69 -2.12 -6.38 -9.25
CA GLN A 69 -2.72 -5.42 -10.17
C GLN A 69 -2.18 -4.01 -9.94
N PHE A 70 -2.12 -3.55 -8.71
CA PHE A 70 -1.57 -2.24 -8.39
C PHE A 70 -0.09 -2.13 -8.77
N ALA A 71 0.71 -3.13 -8.49
CA ALA A 71 2.10 -3.15 -8.90
C ALA A 71 2.28 -3.12 -10.42
N ALA A 72 1.37 -3.74 -11.16
CA ALA A 72 1.41 -3.75 -12.62
C ALA A 72 1.05 -2.40 -13.26
N TYR A 73 0.16 -1.62 -12.62
CA TYR A 73 -0.36 -0.39 -13.21
C TYR A 73 0.21 0.90 -12.61
N PHE A 74 0.62 0.89 -11.36
CA PHE A 74 1.34 2.01 -10.75
C PHE A 74 2.84 1.96 -11.03
N GLY A 75 3.50 3.10 -10.90
CA GLY A 75 4.96 3.19 -10.99
C GLY A 75 5.65 2.74 -9.71
N ILE A 76 5.36 1.53 -9.26
CA ILE A 76 5.92 0.92 -8.07
C ILE A 76 6.33 -0.53 -8.35
N ASP A 77 7.32 -1.01 -7.61
CA ASP A 77 7.62 -2.43 -7.50
C ASP A 77 7.21 -2.93 -6.12
N LEU A 78 6.46 -4.01 -6.06
CA LEU A 78 6.16 -4.72 -4.83
C LEU A 78 7.30 -5.69 -4.55
N ILE A 79 8.12 -5.37 -3.55
CA ILE A 79 9.29 -6.19 -3.20
C ILE A 79 8.87 -7.39 -2.36
N CYS A 80 8.13 -7.15 -1.29
CA CYS A 80 7.55 -8.20 -0.45
C CYS A 80 6.34 -7.68 0.32
N TYR A 81 5.58 -8.61 0.87
CA TYR A 81 4.42 -8.30 1.70
C TYR A 81 4.21 -9.35 2.77
N ALA A 82 3.55 -8.96 3.84
CA ALA A 82 3.04 -9.85 4.87
C ALA A 82 1.60 -9.47 5.19
N ILE A 83 0.68 -10.40 5.04
CA ILE A 83 -0.74 -10.19 5.30
C ILE A 83 -1.12 -10.98 6.54
N MET A 84 -1.55 -10.26 7.57
CA MET A 84 -1.92 -10.82 8.86
C MET A 84 -3.43 -10.69 9.10
N SER A 85 -3.93 -11.26 10.17
CA SER A 85 -5.36 -11.30 10.46
C SER A 85 -6.04 -9.94 10.56
N ASN A 86 -5.34 -8.91 11.02
CA ASN A 86 -5.90 -7.58 11.24
C ASN A 86 -5.03 -6.43 10.71
N HIS A 87 -3.94 -6.73 10.04
CA HIS A 87 -3.04 -5.75 9.45
C HIS A 87 -2.21 -6.37 8.34
N PHE A 88 -1.58 -5.53 7.54
CA PHE A 88 -0.63 -5.96 6.51
C PHE A 88 0.57 -5.01 6.44
N HIS A 89 1.67 -5.54 5.97
CA HIS A 89 2.91 -4.83 5.71
C HIS A 89 3.29 -5.01 4.25
N LEU A 90 3.74 -3.93 3.61
CA LEU A 90 4.24 -3.94 2.25
C LEU A 90 5.59 -3.25 2.20
N ILE A 91 6.52 -3.83 1.45
CA ILE A 91 7.75 -3.16 1.07
C ILE A 91 7.65 -2.81 -0.41
N LEU A 92 7.62 -1.54 -0.68
CA LEU A 92 7.43 -0.99 -2.03
C LEU A 92 8.66 -0.20 -2.44
N ARG A 93 8.96 -0.22 -3.73
CA ARG A 93 9.95 0.67 -4.33
C ARG A 93 9.25 1.59 -5.32
N SER A 94 9.39 2.91 -5.14
CA SER A 94 8.90 3.88 -6.10
C SER A 94 9.76 3.89 -7.36
N ARG A 95 9.13 4.03 -8.52
CA ARG A 95 9.79 4.01 -9.82
C ARG A 95 9.44 5.26 -10.63
N PRO A 96 9.83 6.45 -10.16
CA PRO A 96 9.61 7.68 -10.92
C PRO A 96 10.36 7.68 -12.25
N ASP A 97 11.48 6.95 -12.35
CA ASP A 97 12.23 6.71 -13.58
C ASP A 97 11.37 6.06 -14.67
N VAL A 98 10.56 5.07 -14.31
CA VAL A 98 9.64 4.40 -15.25
C VAL A 98 8.46 5.31 -15.59
N VAL A 99 7.89 5.99 -14.59
CA VAL A 99 6.74 6.89 -14.78
C VAL A 99 7.08 8.06 -15.71
N ALA A 100 8.31 8.55 -15.66
CA ALA A 100 8.77 9.62 -16.54
C ALA A 100 8.75 9.25 -18.03
N THR A 101 8.72 7.96 -18.36
CA THR A 101 8.61 7.46 -19.74
C THR A 101 7.16 7.39 -20.26
N TRP A 102 6.17 7.56 -19.37
CA TRP A 102 4.76 7.46 -19.73
C TRP A 102 4.23 8.78 -20.28
N ASP A 103 3.49 8.70 -21.37
CA ASP A 103 2.71 9.83 -21.87
C ASP A 103 1.34 9.95 -21.15
N ASN A 104 0.64 11.02 -21.37
CA ASN A 104 -0.67 11.25 -20.76
C ASN A 104 -1.71 10.16 -21.10
N ARG A 105 -1.62 9.60 -22.30
CA ARG A 105 -2.51 8.52 -22.73
C ARG A 105 -2.24 7.23 -21.97
N GLU A 106 -0.98 6.89 -21.76
CA GLU A 106 -0.58 5.72 -20.95
C GLU A 106 -1.00 5.86 -19.50
N VAL A 107 -0.83 7.04 -18.91
CA VAL A 107 -1.28 7.33 -17.55
C VAL A 107 -2.79 7.15 -17.43
N ALA A 108 -3.56 7.72 -18.36
CA ALA A 108 -5.02 7.58 -18.38
C ALA A 108 -5.46 6.12 -18.55
N ARG A 109 -4.81 5.39 -19.44
CA ARG A 109 -5.08 3.95 -19.63
C ARG A 109 -4.87 3.15 -18.34
N ARG A 110 -3.74 3.35 -17.66
CA ARG A 110 -3.42 2.68 -16.40
C ARG A 110 -4.41 3.02 -15.30
N TRP A 111 -4.80 4.28 -15.22
CA TRP A 111 -5.82 4.72 -14.26
C TRP A 111 -7.16 4.02 -14.46
N LEU A 112 -7.63 3.92 -15.70
CA LEU A 112 -8.89 3.26 -16.04
C LEU A 112 -8.87 1.74 -15.76
N MET A 113 -7.71 1.10 -15.81
CA MET A 113 -7.58 -0.32 -15.46
C MET A 113 -7.74 -0.58 -13.96
N ILE A 114 -7.40 0.42 -13.13
CA ILE A 114 -7.52 0.30 -11.67
C ILE A 114 -8.87 0.81 -11.17
N CYS A 115 -9.33 1.89 -11.76
CA CYS A 115 -10.59 2.56 -11.40
C CYS A 115 -11.52 2.57 -12.62
N PRO A 116 -12.13 1.44 -12.97
CA PRO A 116 -13.08 1.41 -14.08
C PRO A 116 -14.29 2.29 -13.76
N VAL A 117 -14.69 3.05 -14.75
CA VAL A 117 -15.85 3.96 -14.64
C VAL A 117 -17.13 3.18 -14.90
#